data_bcafa82f5e4c75462389b114742140b7
#
_entry.id   bcafa82f5e4c75462389b114742140b7
#
_cell.length_a   1.000
_cell.length_b   1.000
_cell.length_c   1.000
_cell.angle_alpha   90.00
_cell.angle_beta   90.00
_cell.angle_gamma   90.00
#
_symmetry.space_group_name_H-M   'P 1'
#
loop_
_entity.id
_entity.type
_entity.pdbx_description
1 polymer ?
#
loop_
_entity_poly.entity_id
_entity_poly.type
_entity_poly.pdbx_seq_one_letter_code
_entity_poly.pdbx_strand_id
1 'polypeptide(L)'
;MLAGIIGRFRHWVAAGFIAGLACGLYWPFLGSPRVFDDWVFFSGQNFSYYATHPFGLELRLPPYFSLAVTEVEIGGMVAHRIVSLAFHIACALAIYKLIYNLLRLPANRPESASETNAAAWAFIGAALFAIHPVAVYGAGYLVQRTILFATLFSLLSIMLFVRGLTRGSHADAITAALMYSIAVLSKEHSVLLPAAAVLTVALARTERRFAVRHAALYLSICAPAAIYVALLRRWLIGESYEPDYSGVAIQLEGVFGHAMPDFSWSLSAVTQAGLFFKYLALWLWPDTRAMSIDVRVDFFQTWSTGWVILKVSAFVGFGVLGVTLLRRGGRIGMAGFGMLFTWIMFLTEFSTARFQEPFVLYRSYLWAPGVLIAVAATLSAFPRAAMAASVLAIPLLLYQAHDRLVTFSSSFLLWEDAVAKLPERPVPWGSRTLYMMAREYAYGGQPQKAIEIAEKCMAQYPDTIHCYYSRGVIHLLQGQYELALRYLTRAVELQPASGIAHHRLGLVLERLGRTGEAKAEYGRASDLGFKGADLEIKRLDSSGADLAVRKETARPRVEKER
;
A
#
# COMPACT_ATOMS: atom_id res chain seq x y z
N MET A 1 18.90 29.81 -31.02
CA MET A 1 18.19 28.63 -31.52
C MET A 1 18.90 27.33 -31.18
N LEU A 2 20.18 27.16 -31.50
CA LEU A 2 20.98 25.95 -31.17
C LEU A 2 21.03 25.60 -29.67
N ALA A 3 21.23 26.56 -28.76
CA ALA A 3 21.22 26.32 -27.31
C ALA A 3 19.88 25.77 -26.79
N GLY A 4 18.75 26.19 -27.37
CA GLY A 4 17.44 25.64 -27.02
C GLY A 4 17.22 24.22 -27.54
N ILE A 5 17.81 23.85 -28.68
CA ILE A 5 17.75 22.50 -29.24
C ILE A 5 18.62 21.56 -28.39
N ILE A 6 19.84 21.96 -28.03
CA ILE A 6 20.74 21.20 -27.17
C ILE A 6 20.13 21.01 -25.78
N GLY A 7 19.48 22.06 -25.21
CA GLY A 7 18.78 21.96 -23.92
C GLY A 7 17.64 20.94 -23.95
N ARG A 8 16.79 20.95 -24.98
CA ARG A 8 15.71 19.97 -25.15
C ARG A 8 16.25 18.55 -25.32
N PHE A 9 17.29 18.37 -26.12
CA PHE A 9 17.92 17.08 -26.39
C PHE A 9 18.38 16.42 -25.08
N ARG A 10 19.00 17.18 -24.15
CA ARG A 10 19.45 16.68 -22.85
C ARG A 10 18.28 16.13 -22.00
N HIS A 11 17.13 16.79 -22.01
CA HIS A 11 15.96 16.33 -21.26
C HIS A 11 15.39 15.03 -21.86
N TRP A 12 15.37 14.89 -23.18
CA TRP A 12 14.96 13.65 -23.84
C TRP A 12 15.93 12.49 -23.54
N VAL A 13 17.22 12.77 -23.57
CA VAL A 13 18.26 11.78 -23.19
C VAL A 13 18.07 11.34 -21.74
N ALA A 14 17.91 12.28 -20.80
CA ALA A 14 17.66 11.95 -19.38
C ALA A 14 16.38 11.12 -19.21
N ALA A 15 15.30 11.49 -19.88
CA ALA A 15 14.03 10.76 -19.85
C ALA A 15 14.18 9.34 -20.41
N GLY A 16 14.89 9.18 -21.54
CA GLY A 16 15.18 7.87 -22.13
C GLY A 16 15.99 6.97 -21.21
N PHE A 17 17.00 7.51 -20.52
CA PHE A 17 17.78 6.75 -19.56
C PHE A 17 16.96 6.32 -18.31
N ILE A 18 16.13 7.23 -17.75
CA ILE A 18 15.25 6.90 -16.62
C ILE A 18 14.28 5.79 -17.02
N ALA A 19 13.64 5.93 -18.17
CA ALA A 19 12.73 4.91 -18.69
C ALA A 19 13.46 3.60 -18.99
N GLY A 20 14.65 3.66 -19.60
CA GLY A 20 15.50 2.50 -19.88
C GLY A 20 15.92 1.73 -18.63
N LEU A 21 16.32 2.43 -17.56
CA LEU A 21 16.65 1.81 -16.27
C LEU A 21 15.43 1.08 -15.67
N ALA A 22 14.26 1.75 -15.64
CA ALA A 22 13.04 1.13 -15.13
C ALA A 22 12.60 -0.05 -16.01
N CYS A 23 12.56 0.11 -17.33
CA CYS A 23 12.21 -0.98 -18.24
C CYS A 23 13.19 -2.15 -18.10
N GLY A 24 14.49 -1.93 -18.09
CA GLY A 24 15.49 -3.00 -17.96
C GLY A 24 15.35 -3.77 -16.66
N LEU A 25 15.04 -3.09 -15.55
CA LEU A 25 14.83 -3.70 -14.24
C LEU A 25 13.53 -4.54 -14.18
N TYR A 26 12.41 -3.98 -14.64
CA TYR A 26 11.09 -4.59 -14.48
C TYR A 26 10.72 -5.57 -15.60
N TRP A 27 11.37 -5.49 -16.78
CA TRP A 27 11.04 -6.30 -17.97
C TRP A 27 10.99 -7.81 -17.70
N PRO A 28 11.95 -8.42 -16.98
CA PRO A 28 11.93 -9.85 -16.72
C PRO A 28 10.73 -10.31 -15.87
N PHE A 29 10.08 -9.38 -15.18
CA PHE A 29 9.02 -9.62 -14.19
C PHE A 29 7.62 -9.24 -14.70
N LEU A 30 7.47 -8.88 -15.97
CA LEU A 30 6.16 -8.53 -16.55
C LEU A 30 5.16 -9.70 -16.50
N GLY A 31 5.64 -10.94 -16.49
CA GLY A 31 4.82 -12.15 -16.37
C GLY A 31 4.50 -12.57 -14.93
N SER A 32 4.96 -11.83 -13.91
CA SER A 32 4.74 -12.18 -12.49
C SER A 32 3.25 -12.30 -12.16
N PRO A 33 2.84 -13.29 -11.34
CA PRO A 33 1.45 -13.55 -11.02
C PRO A 33 0.83 -12.45 -10.13
N ARG A 34 -0.47 -12.60 -9.87
CA ARG A 34 -1.18 -11.86 -8.82
C ARG A 34 -0.64 -12.28 -7.45
N VAL A 35 -0.47 -11.32 -6.56
CA VAL A 35 0.05 -11.57 -5.20
C VAL A 35 -0.82 -10.85 -4.17
N PHE A 36 -0.96 -11.43 -3.00
CA PHE A 36 -1.63 -10.87 -1.82
C PHE A 36 -3.04 -10.29 -2.16
N ASP A 37 -3.30 -9.00 -1.92
CA ASP A 37 -4.61 -8.36 -2.15
C ASP A 37 -4.99 -8.25 -3.64
N ASP A 38 -4.06 -8.49 -4.57
CA ASP A 38 -4.43 -8.58 -5.99
C ASP A 38 -5.56 -9.59 -6.17
N TRP A 39 -5.52 -10.72 -5.47
CA TRP A 39 -6.56 -11.74 -5.56
C TRP A 39 -7.93 -11.24 -5.13
N VAL A 40 -8.01 -10.40 -4.09
CA VAL A 40 -9.28 -9.84 -3.58
C VAL A 40 -9.91 -8.96 -4.65
N PHE A 41 -9.12 -8.10 -5.29
CA PHE A 41 -9.61 -7.20 -6.33
C PHE A 41 -9.98 -7.96 -7.62
N PHE A 42 -9.12 -8.89 -8.04
CA PHE A 42 -9.28 -9.61 -9.32
C PHE A 42 -10.26 -10.80 -9.25
N SER A 43 -10.64 -11.29 -8.07
CA SER A 43 -11.69 -12.31 -7.90
C SER A 43 -13.10 -11.74 -7.85
N GLY A 44 -13.25 -10.43 -7.65
CA GLY A 44 -14.54 -9.76 -7.60
C GLY A 44 -15.08 -9.48 -9.01
N GLN A 45 -16.42 -9.55 -9.17
CA GLN A 45 -17.12 -9.24 -10.42
C GLN A 45 -17.16 -7.72 -10.74
N ASN A 46 -16.29 -6.92 -10.15
CA ASN A 46 -16.38 -5.45 -10.18
C ASN A 46 -15.75 -4.81 -11.43
N PHE A 47 -15.06 -5.57 -12.30
CA PHE A 47 -14.41 -5.01 -13.49
C PHE A 47 -15.40 -4.40 -14.47
N SER A 48 -16.50 -5.08 -14.76
CA SER A 48 -17.52 -4.55 -15.67
C SER A 48 -18.09 -3.22 -15.14
N TYR A 49 -18.34 -3.14 -13.84
CA TYR A 49 -18.80 -1.90 -13.22
C TYR A 49 -17.79 -0.75 -13.40
N TYR A 50 -16.54 -0.95 -12.98
CA TYR A 50 -15.54 0.12 -13.08
C TYR A 50 -15.20 0.47 -14.54
N ALA A 51 -15.18 -0.49 -15.47
CA ALA A 51 -14.91 -0.23 -16.88
C ALA A 51 -16.02 0.61 -17.55
N THR A 52 -17.27 0.46 -17.11
CA THR A 52 -18.42 1.17 -17.69
C THR A 52 -18.76 2.48 -16.97
N HIS A 53 -18.16 2.75 -15.79
CA HIS A 53 -18.42 3.95 -14.98
C HIS A 53 -17.12 4.77 -14.78
N PRO A 54 -16.63 5.46 -15.83
CA PRO A 54 -15.37 6.22 -15.75
C PRO A 54 -15.47 7.48 -14.88
N PHE A 55 -16.69 7.96 -14.65
CA PHE A 55 -16.97 9.17 -13.88
C PHE A 55 -17.78 8.84 -12.62
N GLY A 56 -17.29 9.30 -11.49
CA GLY A 56 -17.93 9.12 -10.20
C GLY A 56 -17.07 9.71 -9.08
N LEU A 57 -17.64 9.79 -7.90
CA LEU A 57 -16.96 10.29 -6.71
C LEU A 57 -16.50 9.14 -5.79
N GLU A 58 -16.54 7.90 -6.26
CA GLU A 58 -16.09 6.76 -5.49
C GLU A 58 -14.59 6.82 -5.23
N LEU A 59 -14.20 6.49 -4.00
CA LEU A 59 -12.78 6.39 -3.66
C LEU A 59 -12.12 5.29 -4.47
N ARG A 60 -10.92 5.60 -4.98
CA ARG A 60 -10.10 4.72 -5.82
C ARG A 60 -10.67 4.46 -7.21
N LEU A 61 -11.73 5.19 -7.62
CA LEU A 61 -12.31 5.05 -8.96
C LEU A 61 -11.27 5.24 -10.09
N PRO A 62 -10.44 6.32 -10.14
CA PRO A 62 -9.51 6.51 -11.26
C PRO A 62 -8.52 5.34 -11.47
N PRO A 63 -7.81 4.83 -10.46
CA PRO A 63 -6.95 3.66 -10.64
C PRO A 63 -7.72 2.36 -10.87
N TYR A 64 -8.89 2.17 -10.26
CA TYR A 64 -9.73 0.98 -10.47
C TYR A 64 -10.33 0.95 -11.87
N PHE A 65 -10.74 2.09 -12.41
CA PHE A 65 -11.10 2.24 -13.83
C PHE A 65 -9.94 1.81 -14.74
N SER A 66 -8.72 2.30 -14.47
CA SER A 66 -7.52 1.90 -15.23
C SER A 66 -7.26 0.39 -15.14
N LEU A 67 -7.44 -0.23 -13.97
CA LEU A 67 -7.31 -1.69 -13.81
C LEU A 67 -8.40 -2.43 -14.59
N ALA A 68 -9.65 -1.98 -14.48
CA ALA A 68 -10.80 -2.60 -15.13
C ALA A 68 -10.71 -2.51 -16.65
N VAL A 69 -10.39 -1.35 -17.22
CA VAL A 69 -10.17 -1.19 -18.66
C VAL A 69 -9.01 -2.07 -19.15
N THR A 70 -7.92 -2.15 -18.39
CA THR A 70 -6.81 -3.04 -18.77
C THR A 70 -7.26 -4.51 -18.82
N GLU A 71 -8.08 -4.97 -17.85
CA GLU A 71 -8.57 -6.36 -17.82
C GLU A 71 -9.58 -6.65 -18.93
N VAL A 72 -10.53 -5.72 -19.15
CA VAL A 72 -11.64 -5.93 -20.11
C VAL A 72 -11.18 -5.79 -21.56
N GLU A 73 -10.37 -4.76 -21.88
CA GLU A 73 -10.00 -4.42 -23.26
C GLU A 73 -8.75 -5.17 -23.76
N ILE A 74 -7.82 -5.49 -22.85
CA ILE A 74 -6.53 -6.11 -23.24
C ILE A 74 -6.40 -7.49 -22.62
N GLY A 75 -6.62 -7.59 -21.31
CA GLY A 75 -6.46 -8.80 -20.50
C GLY A 75 -5.01 -9.19 -20.24
N GLY A 76 -4.84 -10.08 -19.26
CA GLY A 76 -3.56 -10.71 -18.97
C GLY A 76 -2.62 -9.89 -18.07
N MET A 77 -1.79 -10.64 -17.33
CA MET A 77 -0.88 -10.05 -16.32
C MET A 77 0.17 -9.12 -16.92
N VAL A 78 0.69 -9.47 -18.10
CA VAL A 78 1.70 -8.66 -18.80
C VAL A 78 1.16 -7.24 -19.09
N ALA A 79 -0.10 -7.13 -19.57
CA ALA A 79 -0.73 -5.83 -19.85
C ALA A 79 -0.84 -4.99 -18.57
N HIS A 80 -1.31 -5.59 -17.47
CA HIS A 80 -1.39 -4.90 -16.18
C HIS A 80 -0.03 -4.42 -15.69
N ARG A 81 1.02 -5.25 -15.83
CA ARG A 81 2.39 -4.91 -15.43
C ARG A 81 2.97 -3.78 -16.28
N ILE A 82 2.75 -3.80 -17.60
CA ILE A 82 3.17 -2.73 -18.52
C ILE A 82 2.51 -1.41 -18.14
N VAL A 83 1.20 -1.39 -17.89
CA VAL A 83 0.49 -0.17 -17.51
C VAL A 83 0.98 0.36 -16.17
N SER A 84 1.20 -0.50 -15.15
CA SER A 84 1.76 -0.09 -13.87
C SER A 84 3.19 0.43 -14.00
N LEU A 85 4.03 -0.20 -14.83
CA LEU A 85 5.38 0.27 -15.14
C LEU A 85 5.36 1.63 -15.84
N ALA A 86 4.43 1.84 -16.78
CA ALA A 86 4.27 3.15 -17.44
C ALA A 86 3.94 4.26 -16.43
N PHE A 87 3.04 4.01 -15.47
CA PHE A 87 2.76 4.96 -14.38
C PHE A 87 3.97 5.17 -13.47
N HIS A 88 4.74 4.13 -13.16
CA HIS A 88 5.97 4.26 -12.38
C HIS A 88 7.01 5.12 -13.09
N ILE A 89 7.22 4.91 -14.39
CA ILE A 89 8.10 5.75 -15.22
C ILE A 89 7.58 7.19 -15.25
N ALA A 90 6.28 7.39 -15.42
CA ALA A 90 5.67 8.72 -15.39
C ALA A 90 5.91 9.44 -14.05
N CYS A 91 5.82 8.74 -12.92
CA CYS A 91 6.19 9.27 -11.60
C CYS A 91 7.67 9.68 -11.54
N ALA A 92 8.58 8.84 -12.02
CA ALA A 92 10.01 9.15 -12.06
C ALA A 92 10.31 10.38 -12.93
N LEU A 93 9.67 10.49 -14.11
CA LEU A 93 9.80 11.65 -14.99
C LEU A 93 9.20 12.92 -14.37
N ALA A 94 8.08 12.80 -13.64
CA ALA A 94 7.49 13.91 -12.90
C ALA A 94 8.42 14.37 -11.75
N ILE A 95 9.07 13.46 -11.03
CA ILE A 95 10.10 13.77 -10.02
C ILE A 95 11.28 14.49 -10.69
N TYR A 96 11.78 13.98 -11.82
CA TYR A 96 12.81 14.65 -12.59
C TYR A 96 12.44 16.10 -12.88
N LYS A 97 11.24 16.31 -13.43
CA LYS A 97 10.78 17.65 -13.83
C LYS A 97 10.57 18.56 -12.62
N LEU A 98 10.03 18.03 -11.53
CA LEU A 98 9.81 18.79 -10.29
C LEU A 98 11.15 19.24 -9.69
N ILE A 99 12.11 18.33 -9.50
CA ILE A 99 13.44 18.65 -8.95
C ILE A 99 14.15 19.67 -9.84
N TYR A 100 14.12 19.48 -11.17
CA TYR A 100 14.69 20.40 -12.13
C TYR A 100 14.09 21.82 -12.02
N ASN A 101 12.75 21.90 -11.94
CA ASN A 101 12.06 23.18 -11.81
C ASN A 101 12.39 23.87 -10.48
N LEU A 102 12.41 23.12 -9.36
CA LEU A 102 12.73 23.66 -8.05
C LEU A 102 14.17 24.18 -7.98
N LEU A 103 15.14 23.45 -8.53
CA LEU A 103 16.55 23.89 -8.59
C LEU A 103 16.74 25.17 -9.43
N ARG A 104 15.83 25.43 -10.36
CA ARG A 104 15.86 26.62 -11.22
C ARG A 104 15.07 27.81 -10.70
N LEU A 105 14.37 27.67 -9.58
CA LEU A 105 13.70 28.83 -8.97
C LEU A 105 14.72 29.94 -8.64
N PRO A 106 14.35 31.23 -8.79
CA PRO A 106 15.27 32.35 -8.54
C PRO A 106 15.91 32.31 -7.16
N ALA A 107 15.17 31.83 -6.17
CA ALA A 107 15.67 31.67 -4.79
C ALA A 107 16.78 30.60 -4.66
N ASN A 108 16.84 29.65 -5.58
CA ASN A 108 17.72 28.48 -5.50
C ASN A 108 18.91 28.55 -6.47
N ARG A 109 18.99 29.56 -7.33
CA ARG A 109 20.09 29.74 -8.27
C ARG A 109 21.30 30.33 -7.53
N PRO A 110 22.43 29.62 -7.40
CA PRO A 110 23.72 30.26 -7.17
C PRO A 110 24.12 31.00 -8.46
N GLU A 111 24.81 32.11 -8.32
CA GLU A 111 25.26 32.94 -9.46
C GLU A 111 26.09 32.15 -10.49
N SER A 112 26.69 31.03 -10.10
CA SER A 112 27.54 30.14 -10.91
C SER A 112 26.89 28.83 -11.39
N ALA A 113 25.59 28.56 -11.12
CA ALA A 113 24.99 27.27 -11.46
C ALA A 113 24.55 27.22 -12.92
N SER A 114 25.22 26.39 -13.72
CA SER A 114 24.83 26.09 -15.11
C SER A 114 23.54 25.24 -15.14
N GLU A 115 22.76 25.37 -16.21
CA GLU A 115 21.56 24.50 -16.47
C GLU A 115 21.91 23.02 -16.46
N THR A 116 23.13 22.68 -16.81
CA THR A 116 23.66 21.32 -16.85
C THR A 116 23.66 20.68 -15.46
N ASN A 117 23.99 21.46 -14.43
CA ASN A 117 24.03 20.95 -13.06
C ASN A 117 22.62 20.64 -12.53
N ALA A 118 21.61 21.49 -12.79
CA ALA A 118 20.24 21.25 -12.36
C ALA A 118 19.64 19.99 -13.01
N ALA A 119 19.93 19.77 -14.30
CA ALA A 119 19.46 18.57 -15.02
C ALA A 119 20.13 17.29 -14.49
N ALA A 120 21.42 17.34 -14.15
CA ALA A 120 22.13 16.19 -13.59
C ALA A 120 21.56 15.77 -12.22
N TRP A 121 21.32 16.72 -11.30
CA TRP A 121 20.77 16.41 -9.98
C TRP A 121 19.31 15.93 -10.06
N ALA A 122 18.54 16.50 -10.97
CA ALA A 122 17.18 16.03 -11.23
C ALA A 122 17.19 14.60 -11.78
N PHE A 123 18.13 14.29 -12.69
CA PHE A 123 18.31 12.95 -13.24
C PHE A 123 18.68 11.94 -12.15
N ILE A 124 19.66 12.27 -11.29
CA ILE A 124 20.08 11.39 -10.20
C ILE A 124 18.88 11.08 -9.28
N GLY A 125 18.17 12.11 -8.80
CA GLY A 125 17.02 11.91 -7.93
C GLY A 125 15.93 11.03 -8.56
N ALA A 126 15.63 11.24 -9.84
CA ALA A 126 14.64 10.45 -10.55
C ALA A 126 15.10 9.02 -10.87
N ALA A 127 16.37 8.84 -11.24
CA ALA A 127 16.95 7.52 -11.48
C ALA A 127 16.97 6.67 -10.21
N LEU A 128 17.39 7.26 -9.08
CA LEU A 128 17.34 6.58 -7.78
C LEU A 128 15.92 6.14 -7.43
N PHE A 129 14.90 6.96 -7.69
CA PHE A 129 13.51 6.57 -7.50
C PHE A 129 13.09 5.41 -8.40
N ALA A 130 13.43 5.49 -9.69
CA ALA A 130 12.98 4.52 -10.69
C ALA A 130 13.49 3.10 -10.43
N ILE A 131 14.64 2.97 -9.76
CA ILE A 131 15.28 1.67 -9.46
C ILE A 131 15.33 1.37 -7.96
N HIS A 132 14.59 2.13 -7.13
CA HIS A 132 14.64 1.97 -5.68
C HIS A 132 13.92 0.68 -5.22
N PRO A 133 14.51 -0.17 -4.35
CA PRO A 133 13.88 -1.42 -3.91
C PRO A 133 12.56 -1.19 -3.16
N VAL A 134 12.40 -0.09 -2.41
CA VAL A 134 11.12 0.27 -1.79
C VAL A 134 10.05 0.60 -2.83
N ALA A 135 10.42 1.17 -3.99
CA ALA A 135 9.48 1.49 -5.06
C ALA A 135 8.84 0.24 -5.68
N VAL A 136 9.50 -0.91 -5.60
CA VAL A 136 8.97 -2.21 -6.06
C VAL A 136 7.64 -2.54 -5.38
N TYR A 137 7.48 -2.20 -4.10
CA TYR A 137 6.23 -2.43 -3.36
C TYR A 137 5.04 -1.61 -3.88
N GLY A 138 5.29 -0.48 -4.55
CA GLY A 138 4.27 0.28 -5.26
C GLY A 138 4.07 -0.19 -6.70
N ALA A 139 5.15 -0.37 -7.46
CA ALA A 139 5.12 -0.66 -8.90
C ALA A 139 4.91 -2.14 -9.22
N GLY A 140 5.48 -3.04 -8.40
CA GLY A 140 5.39 -4.49 -8.55
C GLY A 140 4.11 -5.11 -7.98
N TYR A 141 3.24 -4.36 -7.30
CA TYR A 141 2.02 -4.82 -6.66
C TYR A 141 0.82 -4.18 -7.37
N LEU A 142 0.01 -4.96 -8.09
CA LEU A 142 -0.94 -4.42 -9.08
C LEU A 142 -2.04 -3.55 -8.48
N VAL A 143 -2.65 -3.98 -7.36
CA VAL A 143 -3.71 -3.20 -6.70
C VAL A 143 -3.19 -1.85 -6.20
N GLN A 144 -1.88 -1.73 -5.98
CA GLN A 144 -1.22 -0.48 -5.61
C GLN A 144 -1.01 0.48 -6.79
N ARG A 145 -1.60 0.20 -7.98
CA ARG A 145 -1.78 1.24 -8.99
C ARG A 145 -2.48 2.48 -8.41
N THR A 146 -3.24 2.30 -7.32
CA THR A 146 -3.81 3.39 -6.53
C THR A 146 -2.75 4.38 -6.03
N ILE A 147 -1.60 3.90 -5.52
CA ILE A 147 -0.53 4.77 -5.02
C ILE A 147 0.27 5.41 -6.17
N LEU A 148 0.41 4.70 -7.32
CA LEU A 148 1.06 5.24 -8.51
C LEU A 148 0.28 6.44 -9.06
N PHE A 149 -1.05 6.30 -9.20
CA PHE A 149 -1.94 7.40 -9.59
C PHE A 149 -1.86 8.56 -8.61
N ALA A 150 -2.03 8.28 -7.32
CA ALA A 150 -1.98 9.30 -6.28
C ALA A 150 -0.66 10.08 -6.32
N THR A 151 0.47 9.39 -6.49
CA THR A 151 1.80 10.02 -6.54
C THR A 151 1.95 10.85 -7.82
N LEU A 152 1.61 10.30 -8.98
CA LEU A 152 1.72 11.03 -10.26
C LEU A 152 0.91 12.32 -10.22
N PHE A 153 -0.38 12.23 -9.87
CA PHE A 153 -1.26 13.39 -9.85
C PHE A 153 -0.92 14.38 -8.73
N SER A 154 -0.35 13.91 -7.61
CA SER A 154 0.23 14.78 -6.58
C SER A 154 1.41 15.60 -7.12
N LEU A 155 2.33 14.95 -7.84
CA LEU A 155 3.47 15.62 -8.46
C LEU A 155 3.03 16.62 -9.53
N LEU A 156 2.07 16.25 -10.38
CA LEU A 156 1.49 17.15 -11.38
C LEU A 156 0.82 18.36 -10.72
N SER A 157 0.08 18.16 -9.64
CA SER A 157 -0.54 19.24 -8.86
C SER A 157 0.51 20.25 -8.36
N ILE A 158 1.58 19.78 -7.70
CA ILE A 158 2.65 20.66 -7.23
C ILE A 158 3.36 21.37 -8.39
N MET A 159 3.67 20.64 -9.46
CA MET A 159 4.34 21.22 -10.63
C MET A 159 3.52 22.36 -11.27
N LEU A 160 2.21 22.17 -11.41
CA LEU A 160 1.30 23.17 -11.94
C LEU A 160 1.17 24.35 -10.97
N PHE A 161 1.04 24.11 -9.68
CA PHE A 161 0.99 25.13 -8.66
C PHE A 161 2.27 26.02 -8.70
N VAL A 162 3.45 25.40 -8.72
CA VAL A 162 4.74 26.11 -8.82
C VAL A 162 4.86 26.86 -10.16
N ARG A 163 4.39 26.25 -11.25
CA ARG A 163 4.38 26.92 -12.58
C ARG A 163 3.52 28.18 -12.55
N GLY A 164 2.35 28.12 -11.92
CA GLY A 164 1.46 29.26 -11.77
C GLY A 164 2.11 30.40 -10.96
N LEU A 165 2.79 30.06 -9.87
CA LEU A 165 3.56 31.05 -9.07
C LEU A 165 4.65 31.73 -9.88
N THR A 166 5.35 31.01 -10.76
CA THR A 166 6.49 31.56 -11.52
C THR A 166 6.07 32.30 -12.79
N ARG A 167 4.89 31.98 -13.34
CA ARG A 167 4.36 32.61 -14.57
C ARG A 167 3.31 33.68 -14.31
N GLY A 168 2.87 33.84 -13.06
CA GLY A 168 1.78 34.75 -12.74
C GLY A 168 0.41 34.29 -13.25
N SER A 169 0.16 32.95 -13.31
CA SER A 169 -1.05 32.37 -13.88
C SER A 169 -1.94 31.71 -12.82
N HIS A 170 -3.11 32.30 -12.56
CA HIS A 170 -4.11 31.66 -11.68
C HIS A 170 -4.79 30.43 -12.33
N ALA A 171 -4.83 30.32 -13.65
CA ALA A 171 -5.36 29.14 -14.33
C ALA A 171 -4.56 27.86 -13.97
N ASP A 172 -3.26 28.00 -13.73
CA ASP A 172 -2.42 26.90 -13.27
C ASP A 172 -2.79 26.43 -11.87
N ALA A 173 -3.31 27.31 -10.97
CA ALA A 173 -3.83 26.89 -9.66
C ALA A 173 -5.10 26.06 -9.79
N ILE A 174 -5.99 26.42 -10.71
CA ILE A 174 -7.22 25.65 -10.98
C ILE A 174 -6.85 24.26 -11.50
N THR A 175 -5.97 24.19 -12.49
CA THR A 175 -5.52 22.90 -13.04
C THR A 175 -4.78 22.07 -12.01
N ALA A 176 -3.97 22.69 -11.13
CA ALA A 176 -3.30 22.02 -10.02
C ALA A 176 -4.31 21.40 -9.05
N ALA A 177 -5.40 22.11 -8.73
CA ALA A 177 -6.45 21.60 -7.83
C ALA A 177 -7.25 20.46 -8.47
N LEU A 178 -7.46 20.47 -9.79
CA LEU A 178 -8.06 19.32 -10.50
C LEU A 178 -7.14 18.09 -10.42
N MET A 179 -5.82 18.26 -10.60
CA MET A 179 -4.87 17.15 -10.42
C MET A 179 -4.89 16.63 -8.97
N TYR A 180 -4.98 17.52 -7.98
CA TYR A 180 -5.16 17.12 -6.59
C TYR A 180 -6.44 16.29 -6.37
N SER A 181 -7.56 16.69 -6.97
CA SER A 181 -8.82 15.95 -6.85
C SER A 181 -8.69 14.52 -7.37
N ILE A 182 -8.00 14.31 -8.48
CA ILE A 182 -7.68 12.97 -8.99
C ILE A 182 -6.77 12.22 -8.02
N ALA A 183 -5.75 12.88 -7.44
CA ALA A 183 -4.82 12.26 -6.51
C ALA A 183 -5.54 11.77 -5.24
N VAL A 184 -6.39 12.60 -4.60
CA VAL A 184 -7.06 12.25 -3.35
C VAL A 184 -8.17 11.21 -3.55
N LEU A 185 -8.84 11.23 -4.70
CA LEU A 185 -9.80 10.18 -5.08
C LEU A 185 -9.10 8.87 -5.48
N SER A 186 -7.83 8.91 -5.87
CA SER A 186 -7.03 7.71 -6.15
C SER A 186 -6.51 7.04 -4.87
N LYS A 187 -6.10 7.83 -3.88
CA LYS A 187 -5.66 7.37 -2.56
C LYS A 187 -5.85 8.48 -1.53
N GLU A 188 -6.64 8.21 -0.53
CA GLU A 188 -7.01 9.12 0.57
C GLU A 188 -5.80 9.75 1.28
N HIS A 189 -4.66 9.07 1.27
CA HIS A 189 -3.39 9.56 1.86
C HIS A 189 -2.87 10.85 1.20
N SER A 190 -3.39 11.24 0.04
CA SER A 190 -3.05 12.51 -0.62
C SER A 190 -3.78 13.72 -0.04
N VAL A 191 -4.66 13.54 0.96
CA VAL A 191 -5.53 14.63 1.49
C VAL A 191 -4.74 15.84 1.98
N LEU A 192 -3.54 15.67 2.51
CA LEU A 192 -2.68 16.74 3.01
C LEU A 192 -1.80 17.40 1.95
N LEU A 193 -1.84 16.95 0.68
CA LEU A 193 -1.05 17.51 -0.40
C LEU A 193 -1.17 19.03 -0.56
N PRO A 194 -2.36 19.67 -0.43
CA PRO A 194 -2.48 21.11 -0.58
C PRO A 194 -1.63 21.88 0.43
N ALA A 195 -1.51 21.40 1.67
CA ALA A 195 -0.65 22.00 2.68
C ALA A 195 0.83 21.94 2.28
N ALA A 196 1.27 20.78 1.73
CA ALA A 196 2.63 20.63 1.23
C ALA A 196 2.91 21.52 -0.01
N ALA A 197 1.95 21.62 -0.94
CA ALA A 197 2.10 22.44 -2.14
C ALA A 197 2.29 23.93 -1.82
N VAL A 198 1.51 24.47 -0.87
CA VAL A 198 1.57 25.87 -0.47
C VAL A 198 2.95 26.26 0.10
N LEU A 199 3.70 25.31 0.69
CA LEU A 199 5.06 25.59 1.17
C LEU A 199 6.02 26.03 0.07
N THR A 200 5.75 25.68 -1.19
CA THR A 200 6.57 26.12 -2.33
C THR A 200 6.52 27.63 -2.57
N VAL A 201 5.52 28.34 -2.05
CA VAL A 201 5.45 29.81 -2.05
C VAL A 201 6.70 30.42 -1.44
N ALA A 202 7.24 29.81 -0.36
CA ALA A 202 8.46 30.28 0.29
C ALA A 202 9.71 30.19 -0.61
N LEU A 203 9.69 29.32 -1.62
CA LEU A 203 10.78 29.12 -2.57
C LEU A 203 10.64 29.98 -3.84
N ALA A 204 9.42 30.35 -4.21
CA ALA A 204 9.14 30.98 -5.49
C ALA A 204 9.52 32.47 -5.59
N ARG A 205 9.71 33.17 -4.45
CA ARG A 205 9.99 34.63 -4.38
C ARG A 205 9.06 35.48 -5.26
N THR A 206 7.79 35.10 -5.32
CA THR A 206 6.74 35.77 -6.07
C THR A 206 6.15 36.92 -5.25
N GLU A 207 5.55 37.93 -5.90
CA GLU A 207 4.84 39.00 -5.21
C GLU A 207 3.83 38.42 -4.20
N ARG A 208 3.89 38.91 -2.95
CA ARG A 208 3.10 38.37 -1.83
C ARG A 208 1.59 38.36 -2.11
N ARG A 209 1.07 39.44 -2.71
CA ARG A 209 -0.38 39.55 -3.02
C ARG A 209 -0.81 38.48 -4.02
N PHE A 210 0.00 38.28 -5.07
CA PHE A 210 -0.25 37.25 -6.07
C PHE A 210 -0.15 35.86 -5.44
N ALA A 211 0.92 35.58 -4.68
CA ALA A 211 1.14 34.28 -4.05
C ALA A 211 0.00 33.91 -3.10
N VAL A 212 -0.48 34.86 -2.27
CA VAL A 212 -1.62 34.64 -1.37
C VAL A 212 -2.91 34.32 -2.13
N ARG A 213 -3.22 35.10 -3.18
CA ARG A 213 -4.41 34.86 -4.03
C ARG A 213 -4.33 33.51 -4.75
N HIS A 214 -3.15 33.18 -5.27
CA HIS A 214 -2.89 31.90 -5.96
C HIS A 214 -3.07 30.71 -5.01
N ALA A 215 -2.50 30.78 -3.81
CA ALA A 215 -2.66 29.75 -2.79
C ALA A 215 -4.12 29.65 -2.28
N ALA A 216 -4.78 30.80 -2.04
CA ALA A 216 -6.18 30.80 -1.60
C ALA A 216 -7.11 30.18 -2.65
N LEU A 217 -6.94 30.50 -3.93
CA LEU A 217 -7.70 29.91 -5.03
C LEU A 217 -7.47 28.40 -5.11
N TYR A 218 -6.21 27.96 -5.05
CA TYR A 218 -5.86 26.54 -5.05
C TYR A 218 -6.51 25.79 -3.87
N LEU A 219 -6.35 26.29 -2.66
CA LEU A 219 -6.91 25.67 -1.45
C LEU A 219 -8.45 25.65 -1.47
N SER A 220 -9.11 26.71 -1.95
CA SER A 220 -10.57 26.78 -2.06
C SER A 220 -11.12 25.71 -3.01
N ILE A 221 -10.44 25.43 -4.12
CA ILE A 221 -10.86 24.39 -5.08
C ILE A 221 -10.49 23.00 -4.57
N CYS A 222 -9.40 22.83 -3.81
CA CYS A 222 -9.03 21.55 -3.20
C CYS A 222 -9.98 21.17 -2.04
N ALA A 223 -10.51 22.14 -1.31
CA ALA A 223 -11.28 21.91 -0.08
C ALA A 223 -12.49 20.96 -0.26
N PRO A 224 -13.35 21.10 -1.29
CA PRO A 224 -14.48 20.19 -1.48
C PRO A 224 -14.05 18.72 -1.58
N ALA A 225 -13.01 18.41 -2.35
CA ALA A 225 -12.51 17.04 -2.48
C ALA A 225 -11.88 16.53 -1.18
N ALA A 226 -11.14 17.36 -0.46
CA ALA A 226 -10.57 17.02 0.84
C ALA A 226 -11.68 16.74 1.88
N ILE A 227 -12.68 17.61 1.97
CA ILE A 227 -13.83 17.46 2.89
C ILE A 227 -14.62 16.20 2.53
N TYR A 228 -14.89 15.97 1.27
CA TYR A 228 -15.60 14.78 0.80
C TYR A 228 -14.90 13.50 1.26
N VAL A 229 -13.61 13.38 1.03
CA VAL A 229 -12.81 12.21 1.45
C VAL A 229 -12.77 12.08 2.97
N ALA A 230 -12.62 13.18 3.70
CA ALA A 230 -12.63 13.19 5.17
C ALA A 230 -13.99 12.71 5.72
N LEU A 231 -15.10 13.15 5.14
CA LEU A 231 -16.45 12.73 5.54
C LEU A 231 -16.70 11.25 5.25
N LEU A 232 -16.23 10.74 4.09
CA LEU A 232 -16.34 9.32 3.77
C LEU A 232 -15.52 8.42 4.71
N ARG A 233 -14.43 8.93 5.25
CA ARG A 233 -13.51 8.19 6.13
C ARG A 233 -13.63 8.56 7.62
N ARG A 234 -14.59 9.43 7.98
CA ARG A 234 -14.74 9.92 9.36
C ARG A 234 -14.85 8.82 10.41
N TRP A 235 -15.48 7.70 10.06
CA TRP A 235 -15.67 6.55 10.94
C TRP A 235 -14.37 5.76 11.21
N LEU A 236 -13.32 6.00 10.42
CA LEU A 236 -11.98 5.39 10.61
C LEU A 236 -11.03 6.27 11.42
N ILE A 237 -11.39 7.54 11.67
CA ILE A 237 -10.49 8.47 12.36
C ILE A 237 -10.43 8.10 13.84
N GLY A 238 -9.24 7.71 14.29
CA GLY A 238 -9.00 7.22 15.65
C GLY A 238 -9.29 5.73 15.85
N GLU A 239 -9.98 5.09 14.91
CA GLU A 239 -10.39 3.69 14.98
C GLU A 239 -9.44 2.77 14.21
N SER A 240 -9.55 1.46 14.47
CA SER A 240 -8.85 0.44 13.67
C SER A 240 -9.61 0.15 12.38
N TYR A 241 -8.85 -0.01 11.28
CA TYR A 241 -9.42 -0.44 10.00
C TYR A 241 -9.91 -1.90 10.02
N GLU A 242 -9.33 -2.70 10.91
CA GLU A 242 -9.61 -4.13 11.02
C GLU A 242 -10.74 -4.39 12.03
N PRO A 243 -11.83 -5.09 11.63
CA PRO A 243 -12.93 -5.41 12.53
C PRO A 243 -12.53 -6.38 13.66
N ASP A 244 -11.45 -7.16 13.48
CA ASP A 244 -10.97 -8.15 14.45
C ASP A 244 -9.87 -7.62 15.36
N TYR A 245 -10.18 -6.54 16.00
CA TYR A 245 -9.34 -5.94 17.04
C TYR A 245 -9.22 -6.80 18.31
N SER A 246 -10.19 -7.68 18.56
CA SER A 246 -10.31 -8.46 19.78
C SER A 246 -9.08 -9.34 20.10
N GLY A 247 -8.50 -10.00 19.08
CA GLY A 247 -7.32 -10.84 19.29
C GLY A 247 -6.05 -10.07 19.64
N VAL A 248 -5.90 -8.85 19.13
CA VAL A 248 -4.78 -7.96 19.50
C VAL A 248 -5.07 -7.27 20.82
N ALA A 249 -6.30 -6.86 21.07
CA ALA A 249 -6.71 -6.28 22.34
C ALA A 249 -6.43 -7.24 23.50
N ILE A 250 -6.79 -8.52 23.38
CA ILE A 250 -6.52 -9.55 24.40
C ILE A 250 -5.01 -9.69 24.67
N GLN A 251 -4.18 -9.72 23.62
CA GLN A 251 -2.72 -9.80 23.79
C GLN A 251 -2.14 -8.54 24.43
N LEU A 252 -2.71 -7.38 24.12
CA LEU A 252 -2.30 -6.10 24.66
C LEU A 252 -2.87 -5.86 26.08
N GLU A 253 -4.08 -6.32 26.37
CA GLU A 253 -4.69 -6.29 27.72
C GLU A 253 -3.87 -7.04 28.75
N GLY A 254 -3.26 -8.17 28.39
CA GLY A 254 -2.36 -8.92 29.26
C GLY A 254 -1.12 -8.15 29.70
N VAL A 255 -0.73 -7.10 28.95
CA VAL A 255 0.47 -6.28 29.24
C VAL A 255 0.12 -4.91 29.80
N PHE A 256 -0.98 -4.28 29.37
CA PHE A 256 -1.34 -2.92 29.74
C PHE A 256 -2.58 -2.81 30.65
N GLY A 257 -3.23 -3.96 30.95
CA GLY A 257 -4.47 -4.00 31.72
C GLY A 257 -5.70 -3.54 30.95
N HIS A 258 -6.85 -3.41 31.63
CA HIS A 258 -8.17 -3.13 31.02
C HIS A 258 -8.32 -1.74 30.35
N ALA A 259 -7.26 -0.91 30.35
CA ALA A 259 -7.29 0.46 29.78
C ALA A 259 -6.93 0.52 28.28
N MET A 260 -6.76 -0.62 27.61
CA MET A 260 -6.26 -0.66 26.22
C MET A 260 -7.15 -0.05 25.15
N PRO A 261 -8.49 -0.19 25.14
CA PRO A 261 -9.33 0.45 24.14
C PRO A 261 -9.12 1.96 24.07
N ASP A 262 -8.90 2.60 25.21
CA ASP A 262 -8.71 4.05 25.34
C ASP A 262 -7.33 4.52 24.83
N PHE A 263 -6.32 3.63 24.83
CA PHE A 263 -4.93 3.96 24.42
C PHE A 263 -4.53 3.42 23.05
N SER A 264 -5.40 2.71 22.36
CA SER A 264 -5.07 2.06 21.09
C SER A 264 -4.54 3.02 20.03
N TRP A 265 -5.21 4.13 19.83
CA TRP A 265 -4.77 5.15 18.89
C TRP A 265 -3.44 5.80 19.31
N SER A 266 -3.29 6.12 20.60
CA SER A 266 -2.06 6.73 21.12
C SER A 266 -0.85 5.80 20.95
N LEU A 267 -1.01 4.52 21.23
CA LEU A 267 0.03 3.51 21.01
C LEU A 267 0.42 3.40 19.53
N SER A 268 -0.58 3.35 18.65
CA SER A 268 -0.35 3.36 17.22
C SER A 268 0.38 4.63 16.78
N ALA A 269 -0.07 5.81 17.23
CA ALA A 269 0.53 7.09 16.86
C ALA A 269 2.01 7.18 17.27
N VAL A 270 2.35 6.83 18.51
CA VAL A 270 3.75 6.80 18.97
C VAL A 270 4.59 5.82 18.18
N THR A 271 4.02 4.65 17.86
CA THR A 271 4.69 3.65 17.02
C THR A 271 4.96 4.22 15.62
N GLN A 272 3.97 4.86 15.00
CA GLN A 272 4.13 5.49 13.69
C GLN A 272 5.17 6.62 13.71
N ALA A 273 5.25 7.43 14.77
CA ALA A 273 6.29 8.45 14.91
C ALA A 273 7.71 7.85 14.86
N GLY A 274 7.91 6.67 15.45
CA GLY A 274 9.18 5.93 15.34
C GLY A 274 9.39 5.32 13.95
N LEU A 275 8.34 4.71 13.38
CA LEU A 275 8.37 4.07 12.07
C LEU A 275 8.64 5.06 10.93
N PHE A 276 8.28 6.33 11.10
CA PHE A 276 8.66 7.41 10.17
C PHE A 276 10.16 7.38 9.86
N PHE A 277 10.99 7.28 10.88
CA PHE A 277 12.45 7.23 10.70
C PHE A 277 12.92 5.92 10.06
N LYS A 278 12.22 4.80 10.29
CA LYS A 278 12.50 3.53 9.60
C LYS A 278 12.21 3.64 8.10
N TYR A 279 11.11 4.29 7.72
CA TYR A 279 10.83 4.58 6.29
C TYR A 279 11.90 5.47 5.68
N LEU A 280 12.30 6.57 6.37
CA LEU A 280 13.38 7.44 5.90
C LEU A 280 14.70 6.69 5.73
N ALA A 281 15.06 5.88 6.71
CA ALA A 281 16.28 5.05 6.64
C ALA A 281 16.24 4.14 5.41
N LEU A 282 15.13 3.48 5.12
CA LEU A 282 14.99 2.59 3.96
C LEU A 282 15.03 3.33 2.62
N TRP A 283 14.58 4.60 2.54
CA TRP A 283 14.73 5.41 1.33
C TRP A 283 16.12 6.01 1.16
N LEU A 284 16.88 6.20 2.24
CA LEU A 284 18.23 6.75 2.20
C LEU A 284 19.31 5.66 2.10
N TRP A 285 19.08 4.55 2.78
CA TRP A 285 19.97 3.40 2.88
C TRP A 285 19.15 2.11 2.90
N PRO A 286 18.74 1.61 1.75
CA PRO A 286 17.88 0.45 1.68
C PRO A 286 18.57 -0.81 2.18
N ASP A 287 17.87 -1.54 3.06
CA ASP A 287 18.25 -2.86 3.55
C ASP A 287 17.11 -3.85 3.27
N THR A 288 17.30 -4.74 2.31
CA THR A 288 16.26 -5.71 1.90
C THR A 288 15.88 -6.69 3.01
N ARG A 289 16.73 -6.86 4.03
CA ARG A 289 16.41 -7.67 5.22
C ARG A 289 15.32 -7.04 6.09
N ALA A 290 15.17 -5.72 6.02
CA ALA A 290 14.12 -4.97 6.72
C ALA A 290 12.88 -4.71 5.84
N MET A 291 12.84 -5.27 4.63
CA MET A 291 11.75 -5.09 3.65
C MET A 291 11.00 -6.41 3.44
N SER A 292 9.70 -6.42 3.70
CA SER A 292 8.80 -7.54 3.39
C SER A 292 7.42 -7.01 3.03
N ILE A 293 6.57 -7.86 2.46
CA ILE A 293 5.15 -7.55 2.23
C ILE A 293 4.39 -7.41 3.55
N ASP A 294 4.83 -8.12 4.58
CA ASP A 294 4.18 -8.20 5.89
C ASP A 294 5.22 -8.02 7.02
N VAL A 295 5.69 -6.77 7.19
CA VAL A 295 6.66 -6.43 8.25
C VAL A 295 5.94 -6.30 9.58
N ARG A 296 6.24 -7.20 10.50
CA ARG A 296 5.71 -7.16 11.87
C ARG A 296 6.50 -6.19 12.74
N VAL A 297 5.77 -5.50 13.60
CA VAL A 297 6.33 -4.53 14.54
C VAL A 297 5.99 -4.97 15.96
N ASP A 298 6.98 -4.88 16.82
CA ASP A 298 6.81 -5.12 18.22
C ASP A 298 6.38 -3.85 18.96
N PHE A 299 5.11 -3.76 19.26
CA PHE A 299 4.53 -2.63 19.99
C PHE A 299 5.02 -2.55 21.44
N PHE A 300 5.39 -3.67 22.07
CA PHE A 300 5.75 -3.72 23.49
C PHE A 300 7.13 -3.14 23.78
N GLN A 301 8.12 -3.36 22.91
CA GLN A 301 9.47 -2.78 23.08
C GLN A 301 9.48 -1.26 22.92
N THR A 302 8.42 -0.70 22.40
CA THR A 302 8.37 0.70 22.01
C THR A 302 7.75 1.62 23.08
N TRP A 303 7.15 1.06 24.14
CA TRP A 303 6.33 1.78 25.12
C TRP A 303 7.03 2.02 26.46
N SER A 304 8.31 2.30 26.49
CA SER A 304 8.90 2.93 27.69
C SER A 304 8.79 4.45 27.60
N THR A 305 8.57 5.13 28.72
CA THR A 305 8.38 6.60 28.74
C THR A 305 9.51 7.34 28.01
N GLY A 306 10.76 6.92 28.21
CA GLY A 306 11.91 7.53 27.54
C GLY A 306 11.88 7.37 26.02
N TRP A 307 11.55 6.19 25.52
CA TRP A 307 11.43 5.92 24.08
C TRP A 307 10.25 6.64 23.43
N VAL A 308 9.10 6.75 24.15
CA VAL A 308 7.94 7.52 23.70
C VAL A 308 8.32 8.97 23.50
N ILE A 309 8.93 9.60 24.53
CA ILE A 309 9.38 10.99 24.47
C ILE A 309 10.37 11.18 23.31
N LEU A 310 11.36 10.30 23.18
CA LEU A 310 12.37 10.39 22.12
C LEU A 310 11.74 10.34 20.72
N LYS A 311 10.84 9.38 20.44
CA LYS A 311 10.20 9.24 19.13
C LYS A 311 9.33 10.43 18.76
N VAL A 312 8.49 10.87 19.70
CA VAL A 312 7.61 12.03 19.47
C VAL A 312 8.42 13.31 19.30
N SER A 313 9.40 13.55 20.19
CA SER A 313 10.26 14.73 20.08
C SER A 313 11.09 14.74 18.80
N ALA A 314 11.64 13.60 18.40
CA ALA A 314 12.37 13.46 17.13
C ALA A 314 11.45 13.74 15.93
N PHE A 315 10.23 13.19 15.92
CA PHE A 315 9.26 13.41 14.85
C PHE A 315 8.84 14.88 14.73
N VAL A 316 8.52 15.51 15.84
CA VAL A 316 8.19 16.96 15.88
C VAL A 316 9.41 17.80 15.51
N GLY A 317 10.58 17.46 16.06
CA GLY A 317 11.85 18.11 15.77
C GLY A 317 12.23 18.06 14.29
N PHE A 318 11.92 16.95 13.59
CA PHE A 318 12.12 16.84 12.15
C PHE A 318 11.27 17.85 11.38
N GLY A 319 10.00 18.02 11.75
CA GLY A 319 9.12 19.06 11.17
C GLY A 319 9.62 20.48 11.44
N VAL A 320 10.03 20.78 12.69
CA VAL A 320 10.60 22.08 13.09
C VAL A 320 11.88 22.38 12.32
N LEU A 321 12.76 21.39 12.17
CA LEU A 321 13.97 21.51 11.36
C LEU A 321 13.63 21.81 9.90
N GLY A 322 12.65 21.10 9.33
CA GLY A 322 12.17 21.35 7.96
C GLY A 322 11.69 22.79 7.76
N VAL A 323 10.90 23.34 8.70
CA VAL A 323 10.46 24.74 8.68
C VAL A 323 11.65 25.71 8.78
N THR A 324 12.59 25.42 9.66
CA THR A 324 13.78 26.27 9.87
C THR A 324 14.64 26.30 8.60
N LEU A 325 14.84 25.16 7.95
CA LEU A 325 15.59 25.08 6.71
C LEU A 325 14.83 25.76 5.55
N LEU A 326 13.51 25.57 5.46
CA LEU A 326 12.68 26.21 4.42
C LEU A 326 12.80 27.74 4.46
N ARG A 327 12.79 28.32 5.69
CA ARG A 327 12.93 29.78 5.88
C ARG A 327 14.27 30.35 5.42
N ARG A 328 15.34 29.54 5.38
CA ARG A 328 16.66 29.98 4.88
C ARG A 328 16.67 30.21 3.37
N GLY A 329 15.72 29.62 2.65
CA GLY A 329 15.66 29.72 1.18
C GLY A 329 16.81 29.01 0.48
N GLY A 330 16.94 29.22 -0.82
CA GLY A 330 17.97 28.61 -1.63
C GLY A 330 17.91 27.06 -1.60
N ARG A 331 19.04 26.40 -1.85
CA ARG A 331 19.14 24.93 -1.81
C ARG A 331 18.79 24.37 -0.44
N ILE A 332 19.15 25.07 0.63
CA ILE A 332 18.81 24.69 2.01
C ILE A 332 17.27 24.72 2.20
N GLY A 333 16.61 25.77 1.70
CA GLY A 333 15.16 25.88 1.70
C GLY A 333 14.48 24.78 0.89
N MET A 334 15.07 24.38 -0.24
CA MET A 334 14.58 23.26 -1.06
C MET A 334 14.71 21.92 -0.30
N ALA A 335 15.81 21.70 0.43
CA ALA A 335 15.95 20.54 1.31
C ALA A 335 14.89 20.55 2.42
N GLY A 336 14.67 21.70 3.06
CA GLY A 336 13.59 21.88 4.04
C GLY A 336 12.19 21.62 3.47
N PHE A 337 11.93 22.03 2.24
CA PHE A 337 10.69 21.70 1.54
C PHE A 337 10.52 20.19 1.36
N GLY A 338 11.56 19.49 0.90
CA GLY A 338 11.54 18.03 0.74
C GLY A 338 11.26 17.32 2.06
N MET A 339 11.90 17.74 3.15
CA MET A 339 11.63 17.22 4.50
C MET A 339 10.17 17.44 4.93
N LEU A 340 9.66 18.65 4.76
CA LEU A 340 8.29 19.01 5.13
C LEU A 340 7.26 18.29 4.26
N PHE A 341 7.53 18.15 2.96
CA PHE A 341 6.67 17.36 2.08
C PHE A 341 6.50 15.94 2.62
N THR A 342 7.63 15.25 2.89
CA THR A 342 7.61 13.89 3.44
C THR A 342 6.88 13.86 4.79
N TRP A 343 7.17 14.79 5.68
CA TRP A 343 6.58 14.87 7.01
C TRP A 343 5.07 15.10 6.98
N ILE A 344 4.59 16.08 6.18
CA ILE A 344 3.17 16.40 6.04
C ILE A 344 2.39 15.23 5.44
N MET A 345 2.92 14.64 4.37
CA MET A 345 2.25 13.52 3.71
C MET A 345 2.19 12.29 4.62
N PHE A 346 3.18 12.10 5.50
CA PHE A 346 3.18 11.02 6.49
C PHE A 346 2.14 11.22 7.61
N LEU A 347 1.71 12.46 7.92
CA LEU A 347 0.73 12.71 8.99
C LEU A 347 -0.58 11.92 8.82
N THR A 348 -0.91 11.50 7.61
CA THR A 348 -2.07 10.64 7.35
C THR A 348 -1.97 9.27 8.01
N GLU A 349 -0.77 8.79 8.37
CA GLU A 349 -0.58 7.53 9.09
C GLU A 349 -1.09 7.59 10.53
N PHE A 350 -1.25 8.79 11.10
CA PHE A 350 -1.84 9.00 12.42
C PHE A 350 -3.37 9.02 12.43
N SER A 351 -4.00 9.01 11.26
CA SER A 351 -5.47 9.11 11.17
C SER A 351 -6.20 7.89 11.72
N THR A 352 -5.56 6.73 11.75
CA THR A 352 -6.16 5.45 12.17
C THR A 352 -5.24 4.69 13.12
N ALA A 353 -5.79 3.83 13.97
CA ALA A 353 -5.02 2.86 14.75
C ALA A 353 -4.55 1.72 13.84
N ARG A 354 -3.24 1.50 13.74
CA ARG A 354 -2.63 0.56 12.79
C ARG A 354 -1.92 -0.56 13.53
N PHE A 355 -2.63 -1.65 13.78
CA PHE A 355 -2.09 -2.83 14.45
C PHE A 355 -1.82 -3.99 13.50
N GLN A 356 -2.74 -4.25 12.57
CA GLN A 356 -2.59 -5.33 11.60
C GLN A 356 -1.48 -5.05 10.57
N GLU A 357 -1.41 -3.80 10.10
CA GLU A 357 -0.42 -3.36 9.12
C GLU A 357 0.29 -2.08 9.59
N PRO A 358 1.11 -2.17 10.64
CA PRO A 358 1.75 -0.99 11.21
C PRO A 358 2.82 -0.39 10.29
N PHE A 359 3.48 -1.23 9.49
CA PHE A 359 4.57 -0.81 8.60
C PHE A 359 4.38 -1.37 7.19
N VAL A 360 3.96 -0.51 6.26
CA VAL A 360 3.59 -0.89 4.89
C VAL A 360 4.39 -0.08 3.88
N LEU A 361 5.34 -0.74 3.20
CA LEU A 361 6.34 -0.08 2.36
C LEU A 361 5.74 0.70 1.19
N TYR A 362 4.70 0.19 0.52
CA TYR A 362 4.09 0.88 -0.62
C TYR A 362 3.50 2.25 -0.26
N ARG A 363 3.09 2.48 0.99
CA ARG A 363 2.56 3.79 1.41
C ARG A 363 3.61 4.88 1.29
N SER A 364 4.87 4.53 1.56
CA SER A 364 5.99 5.47 1.49
C SER A 364 6.30 5.96 0.07
N TYR A 365 5.80 5.29 -0.96
CA TYR A 365 5.93 5.70 -2.36
C TYR A 365 5.36 7.11 -2.60
N LEU A 366 4.26 7.47 -1.90
CA LEU A 366 3.61 8.78 -2.04
C LEU A 366 4.45 9.94 -1.51
N TRP A 367 5.19 9.75 -0.43
CA TRP A 367 6.03 10.79 0.18
C TRP A 367 7.51 10.70 -0.16
N ALA A 368 7.94 9.63 -0.82
CA ALA A 368 9.31 9.47 -1.31
C ALA A 368 9.83 10.64 -2.17
N PRO A 369 8.99 11.30 -3.01
CA PRO A 369 9.47 12.47 -3.77
C PRO A 369 10.07 13.55 -2.88
N GLY A 370 9.55 13.76 -1.67
CA GLY A 370 10.11 14.72 -0.73
C GLY A 370 11.52 14.33 -0.26
N VAL A 371 11.75 13.06 0.05
CA VAL A 371 13.09 12.55 0.38
C VAL A 371 14.07 12.82 -0.76
N LEU A 372 13.67 12.51 -1.99
CA LEU A 372 14.54 12.69 -3.16
C LEU A 372 14.79 14.17 -3.49
N ILE A 373 13.82 15.05 -3.26
CA ILE A 373 14.02 16.50 -3.37
C ILE A 373 15.06 16.97 -2.35
N ALA A 374 14.95 16.52 -1.09
CA ALA A 374 15.92 16.86 -0.04
C ALA A 374 17.32 16.32 -0.37
N VAL A 375 17.41 15.07 -0.82
CA VAL A 375 18.66 14.44 -1.27
C VAL A 375 19.27 15.19 -2.44
N ALA A 376 18.52 15.48 -3.50
CA ALA A 376 19.00 16.21 -4.66
C ALA A 376 19.49 17.63 -4.30
N ALA A 377 18.77 18.33 -3.43
CA ALA A 377 19.15 19.64 -2.93
C ALA A 377 20.49 19.59 -2.16
N THR A 378 20.65 18.60 -1.26
CA THR A 378 21.87 18.41 -0.46
C THR A 378 23.05 17.99 -1.33
N LEU A 379 22.86 16.99 -2.19
CA LEU A 379 23.91 16.47 -3.07
C LEU A 379 24.41 17.54 -4.06
N SER A 380 23.54 18.45 -4.49
CA SER A 380 23.93 19.55 -5.36
C SER A 380 24.96 20.51 -4.76
N ALA A 381 25.16 20.49 -3.43
CA ALA A 381 26.21 21.25 -2.74
C ALA A 381 27.60 20.56 -2.81
N PHE A 382 27.64 19.25 -3.04
CA PHE A 382 28.86 18.43 -3.03
C PHE A 382 29.03 17.63 -4.35
N PRO A 383 29.18 18.29 -5.52
CA PRO A 383 28.99 17.63 -6.81
C PRO A 383 29.91 16.45 -7.09
N ARG A 384 31.19 16.51 -6.68
CA ARG A 384 32.14 15.43 -6.92
C ARG A 384 31.86 14.20 -6.08
N ALA A 385 31.64 14.39 -4.78
CA ALA A 385 31.32 13.30 -3.85
C ALA A 385 29.97 12.65 -4.20
N ALA A 386 28.97 13.47 -4.56
CA ALA A 386 27.66 13.00 -4.94
C ALA A 386 27.67 12.19 -6.25
N MET A 387 28.46 12.58 -7.24
CA MET A 387 28.63 11.81 -8.47
C MET A 387 29.25 10.44 -8.19
N ALA A 388 30.32 10.39 -7.39
CA ALA A 388 30.95 9.14 -6.99
C ALA A 388 29.97 8.24 -6.21
N ALA A 389 29.23 8.80 -5.25
CA ALA A 389 28.22 8.06 -4.49
C ALA A 389 27.11 7.52 -5.38
N SER A 390 26.64 8.29 -6.39
CA SER A 390 25.61 7.84 -7.33
C SER A 390 26.09 6.69 -8.21
N VAL A 391 27.34 6.70 -8.65
CA VAL A 391 27.94 5.61 -9.45
C VAL A 391 27.94 4.29 -8.68
N LEU A 392 28.17 4.35 -7.35
CA LEU A 392 28.13 3.17 -6.48
C LEU A 392 26.70 2.78 -6.10
N ALA A 393 25.82 3.76 -5.89
CA ALA A 393 24.45 3.52 -5.46
C ALA A 393 23.60 2.84 -6.55
N ILE A 394 23.76 3.22 -7.83
CA ILE A 394 22.94 2.69 -8.92
C ILE A 394 23.03 1.15 -9.03
N PRO A 395 24.21 0.51 -9.14
CA PRO A 395 24.29 -0.95 -9.22
C PRO A 395 23.80 -1.65 -7.95
N LEU A 396 24.05 -1.06 -6.78
CA LEU A 396 23.53 -1.58 -5.51
C LEU A 396 21.99 -1.57 -5.47
N LEU A 397 21.38 -0.45 -5.85
CA LEU A 397 19.92 -0.33 -5.88
C LEU A 397 19.30 -1.25 -6.92
N LEU A 398 19.92 -1.40 -8.11
CA LEU A 398 19.46 -2.36 -9.12
C LEU A 398 19.48 -3.79 -8.58
N TYR A 399 20.56 -4.20 -7.91
CA TYR A 399 20.67 -5.51 -7.29
C TYR A 399 19.58 -5.74 -6.24
N GLN A 400 19.39 -4.78 -5.33
CA GLN A 400 18.37 -4.88 -4.28
C GLN A 400 16.94 -4.81 -4.81
N ALA A 401 16.68 -3.99 -5.82
CA ALA A 401 15.37 -3.93 -6.45
C ALA A 401 15.05 -5.20 -7.25
N HIS A 402 16.05 -5.78 -7.92
CA HIS A 402 15.91 -7.07 -8.58
C HIS A 402 15.57 -8.17 -7.56
N ASP A 403 16.26 -8.21 -6.42
CA ASP A 403 15.96 -9.14 -5.32
C ASP A 403 14.48 -9.00 -4.85
N ARG A 404 13.97 -7.78 -4.69
CA ARG A 404 12.57 -7.56 -4.34
C ARG A 404 11.61 -7.97 -5.46
N LEU A 405 11.94 -7.76 -6.73
CA LEU A 405 11.14 -8.22 -7.86
C LEU A 405 11.09 -9.74 -7.95
N VAL A 406 12.18 -10.44 -7.66
CA VAL A 406 12.19 -11.91 -7.51
C VAL A 406 11.23 -12.33 -6.41
N THR A 407 11.24 -11.65 -5.26
CA THR A 407 10.28 -11.91 -4.18
C THR A 407 8.81 -11.76 -4.65
N PHE A 408 8.50 -10.76 -5.48
CA PHE A 408 7.17 -10.54 -6.05
C PHE A 408 6.83 -11.45 -7.26
N SER A 409 7.77 -12.26 -7.73
CA SER A 409 7.54 -13.15 -8.88
C SER A 409 6.71 -14.39 -8.55
N SER A 410 6.49 -14.67 -7.26
CA SER A 410 5.70 -15.81 -6.79
C SER A 410 5.07 -15.48 -5.43
N SER A 411 3.83 -15.91 -5.23
CA SER A 411 3.18 -15.81 -3.91
C SER A 411 3.94 -16.62 -2.84
N PHE A 412 4.49 -17.76 -3.23
CA PHE A 412 5.33 -18.58 -2.36
C PHE A 412 6.57 -17.82 -1.86
N LEU A 413 7.38 -17.25 -2.78
CA LEU A 413 8.58 -16.46 -2.43
C LEU A 413 8.24 -15.25 -1.58
N LEU A 414 7.08 -14.63 -1.83
CA LEU A 414 6.61 -13.46 -1.08
C LEU A 414 6.38 -13.80 0.39
N TRP A 415 5.73 -14.94 0.67
CA TRP A 415 5.44 -15.36 2.04
C TRP A 415 6.62 -16.06 2.71
N GLU A 416 7.48 -16.75 1.96
CA GLU A 416 8.75 -17.28 2.45
C GLU A 416 9.65 -16.14 2.97
N ASP A 417 9.79 -15.06 2.19
CA ASP A 417 10.50 -13.84 2.60
C ASP A 417 9.88 -13.21 3.87
N ALA A 418 8.56 -13.20 3.98
CA ALA A 418 7.87 -12.66 5.15
C ALA A 418 8.11 -13.51 6.42
N VAL A 419 8.04 -14.83 6.30
CA VAL A 419 8.29 -15.76 7.41
C VAL A 419 9.76 -15.74 7.84
N ALA A 420 10.71 -15.65 6.89
CA ALA A 420 12.13 -15.55 7.20
C ALA A 420 12.50 -14.28 7.98
N LYS A 421 11.66 -13.25 7.91
CA LYS A 421 11.84 -11.95 8.60
C LYS A 421 10.93 -11.79 9.82
N LEU A 422 10.11 -12.80 10.10
CA LEU A 422 9.26 -12.80 11.30
C LEU A 422 10.14 -12.96 12.55
N PRO A 423 9.96 -12.12 13.59
CA PRO A 423 10.65 -12.30 14.85
C PRO A 423 10.41 -13.69 15.45
N GLU A 424 11.42 -14.27 16.11
CA GLU A 424 11.30 -15.58 16.74
C GLU A 424 10.26 -15.59 17.87
N ARG A 425 10.16 -14.47 18.60
CA ARG A 425 9.14 -14.29 19.63
C ARG A 425 7.78 -13.93 19.02
N PRO A 426 6.68 -14.30 19.68
CA PRO A 426 5.36 -13.89 19.23
C PRO A 426 5.22 -12.38 19.15
N VAL A 427 4.72 -11.90 18.01
CA VAL A 427 4.42 -10.49 17.76
C VAL A 427 2.98 -10.36 17.27
N PRO A 428 2.29 -9.24 17.52
CA PRO A 428 0.93 -9.04 17.08
C PRO A 428 0.77 -9.35 15.58
N TRP A 429 -0.25 -10.16 15.26
CA TRP A 429 -0.57 -10.59 13.88
C TRP A 429 0.50 -11.44 13.17
N GLY A 430 1.53 -11.92 13.85
CA GLY A 430 2.51 -12.85 13.27
C GLY A 430 1.89 -14.19 12.85
N SER A 431 0.81 -14.60 13.48
CA SER A 431 0.00 -15.75 13.07
C SER A 431 -0.52 -15.65 11.65
N ARG A 432 -0.86 -14.44 11.13
CA ARG A 432 -1.27 -14.22 9.73
C ARG A 432 -0.15 -14.59 8.77
N THR A 433 1.08 -14.20 9.05
CA THR A 433 2.24 -14.51 8.21
C THR A 433 2.47 -16.01 8.12
N LEU A 434 2.41 -16.72 9.25
CA LEU A 434 2.52 -18.19 9.28
C LEU A 434 1.34 -18.87 8.58
N TYR A 435 0.11 -18.41 8.79
CA TYR A 435 -1.07 -18.89 8.08
C TYR A 435 -0.93 -18.78 6.55
N MET A 436 -0.47 -17.63 6.06
CA MET A 436 -0.30 -17.42 4.63
C MET A 436 0.76 -18.37 4.05
N MET A 437 1.86 -18.60 4.75
CA MET A 437 2.88 -19.56 4.32
C MET A 437 2.38 -21.01 4.36
N ALA A 438 1.65 -21.39 5.40
CA ALA A 438 1.04 -22.73 5.47
C ALA A 438 0.09 -22.96 4.31
N ARG A 439 -0.68 -21.94 3.92
CA ARG A 439 -1.55 -21.97 2.73
C ARG A 439 -0.76 -22.19 1.44
N GLU A 440 0.34 -21.46 1.24
CA GLU A 440 1.18 -21.62 0.03
C GLU A 440 1.75 -23.06 -0.06
N TYR A 441 2.22 -23.65 1.04
CA TYR A 441 2.67 -25.04 1.08
C TYR A 441 1.52 -26.03 0.79
N ALA A 442 0.34 -25.79 1.35
CA ALA A 442 -0.81 -26.67 1.15
C ALA A 442 -1.26 -26.71 -0.30
N TYR A 443 -1.41 -25.56 -0.95
CA TYR A 443 -1.78 -25.46 -2.35
C TYR A 443 -0.63 -25.85 -3.30
N GLY A 444 0.61 -25.72 -2.88
CA GLY A 444 1.81 -26.16 -3.59
C GLY A 444 2.08 -27.68 -3.51
N GLY A 445 1.16 -28.46 -2.95
CA GLY A 445 1.29 -29.91 -2.84
C GLY A 445 2.33 -30.39 -1.82
N GLN A 446 2.68 -29.57 -0.83
CA GLN A 446 3.60 -29.88 0.26
C GLN A 446 2.89 -29.90 1.63
N PRO A 447 1.88 -30.77 1.83
CA PRO A 447 1.02 -30.74 2.99
C PRO A 447 1.78 -30.96 4.31
N GLN A 448 2.87 -31.71 4.29
CA GLN A 448 3.66 -31.95 5.49
C GLN A 448 4.31 -30.68 6.01
N LYS A 449 4.92 -29.89 5.12
CA LYS A 449 5.46 -28.57 5.50
C LYS A 449 4.38 -27.58 5.92
N ALA A 450 3.20 -27.64 5.27
CA ALA A 450 2.05 -26.85 5.68
C ALA A 450 1.64 -27.17 7.12
N ILE A 451 1.64 -28.46 7.48
CA ILE A 451 1.36 -28.94 8.84
C ILE A 451 2.40 -28.40 9.82
N GLU A 452 3.69 -28.52 9.53
CA GLU A 452 4.78 -28.03 10.39
C GLU A 452 4.65 -26.52 10.67
N ILE A 453 4.35 -25.72 9.65
CA ILE A 453 4.11 -24.27 9.82
C ILE A 453 2.85 -24.00 10.66
N ALA A 454 1.76 -24.76 10.44
CA ALA A 454 0.55 -24.61 11.24
C ALA A 454 0.76 -25.01 12.71
N GLU A 455 1.56 -26.03 12.99
CA GLU A 455 1.96 -26.42 14.35
C GLU A 455 2.83 -25.35 15.02
N LYS A 456 3.80 -24.80 14.30
CA LYS A 456 4.57 -23.65 14.76
C LYS A 456 3.65 -22.46 15.10
N CYS A 457 2.65 -22.21 14.25
CA CYS A 457 1.65 -21.18 14.47
C CYS A 457 0.87 -21.44 15.77
N MET A 458 0.34 -22.64 15.98
CA MET A 458 -0.43 -23.00 17.19
C MET A 458 0.42 -22.92 18.46
N ALA A 459 1.71 -23.29 18.37
CA ALA A 459 2.63 -23.19 19.51
C ALA A 459 2.92 -21.74 19.91
N GLN A 460 3.06 -20.85 18.95
CA GLN A 460 3.37 -19.43 19.19
C GLN A 460 2.11 -18.58 19.45
N TYR A 461 0.96 -18.95 18.88
CA TYR A 461 -0.28 -18.18 18.89
C TYR A 461 -1.49 -19.09 19.19
N PRO A 462 -1.57 -19.69 20.40
CA PRO A 462 -2.58 -20.71 20.73
C PRO A 462 -4.03 -20.21 20.68
N ASP A 463 -4.25 -18.90 20.83
CA ASP A 463 -5.57 -18.29 20.91
C ASP A 463 -5.98 -17.53 19.63
N THR A 464 -5.33 -17.84 18.49
CA THR A 464 -5.66 -17.17 17.23
C THR A 464 -6.31 -18.13 16.22
N ILE A 465 -7.37 -17.66 15.59
CA ILE A 465 -8.10 -18.39 14.55
C ILE A 465 -7.17 -18.86 13.42
N HIS A 466 -6.22 -18.04 12.98
CA HIS A 466 -5.37 -18.31 11.81
C HIS A 466 -4.70 -19.68 11.85
N CYS A 467 -4.23 -20.10 13.04
CA CYS A 467 -3.48 -21.34 13.21
C CYS A 467 -4.39 -22.56 13.06
N TYR A 468 -5.53 -22.55 13.74
CA TYR A 468 -6.51 -23.67 13.69
C TYR A 468 -7.22 -23.74 12.34
N TYR A 469 -7.58 -22.58 11.78
CA TYR A 469 -8.18 -22.49 10.45
C TYR A 469 -7.24 -23.08 9.39
N SER A 470 -5.94 -22.71 9.39
CA SER A 470 -4.98 -23.26 8.41
C SER A 470 -4.85 -24.77 8.55
N ARG A 471 -4.74 -25.27 9.78
CA ARG A 471 -4.65 -26.71 10.05
C ARG A 471 -5.89 -27.46 9.55
N GLY A 472 -7.08 -26.92 9.82
CA GLY A 472 -8.35 -27.47 9.34
C GLY A 472 -8.46 -27.50 7.82
N VAL A 473 -8.05 -26.42 7.13
CA VAL A 473 -8.03 -26.37 5.65
C VAL A 473 -7.03 -27.37 5.08
N ILE A 474 -5.85 -27.55 5.67
CA ILE A 474 -4.86 -28.54 5.21
C ILE A 474 -5.46 -29.95 5.27
N HIS A 475 -6.10 -30.33 6.39
CA HIS A 475 -6.76 -31.64 6.51
C HIS A 475 -7.94 -31.80 5.56
N LEU A 476 -8.71 -30.73 5.32
CA LEU A 476 -9.78 -30.74 4.33
C LEU A 476 -9.25 -31.04 2.91
N LEU A 477 -8.15 -30.42 2.51
CA LEU A 477 -7.49 -30.68 1.22
C LEU A 477 -6.95 -32.09 1.08
N GLN A 478 -6.56 -32.71 2.21
CA GLN A 478 -6.12 -34.12 2.28
C GLN A 478 -7.27 -35.13 2.35
N GLY A 479 -8.54 -34.69 2.40
CA GLY A 479 -9.70 -35.56 2.58
C GLY A 479 -9.86 -36.12 4.00
N GLN A 480 -9.13 -35.61 4.98
CA GLN A 480 -9.16 -36.02 6.39
C GLN A 480 -10.24 -35.23 7.13
N TYR A 481 -11.52 -35.51 6.81
CA TYR A 481 -12.65 -34.65 7.17
C TYR A 481 -12.89 -34.59 8.69
N GLU A 482 -12.68 -35.66 9.46
CA GLU A 482 -12.83 -35.67 10.92
C GLU A 482 -11.79 -34.78 11.60
N LEU A 483 -10.53 -34.81 11.11
CA LEU A 483 -9.50 -33.89 11.61
C LEU A 483 -9.80 -32.44 11.22
N ALA A 484 -10.24 -32.23 9.97
CA ALA A 484 -10.65 -30.91 9.51
C ALA A 484 -11.80 -30.35 10.35
N LEU A 485 -12.80 -31.17 10.67
CA LEU A 485 -13.92 -30.83 11.55
C LEU A 485 -13.42 -30.30 12.90
N ARG A 486 -12.56 -31.08 13.57
CA ARG A 486 -12.00 -30.72 14.88
C ARG A 486 -11.32 -29.37 14.88
N TYR A 487 -10.44 -29.12 13.90
CA TYR A 487 -9.68 -27.88 13.84
C TYR A 487 -10.53 -26.68 13.41
N LEU A 488 -11.47 -26.85 12.46
CA LEU A 488 -12.35 -25.77 12.03
C LEU A 488 -13.41 -25.42 13.08
N THR A 489 -13.89 -26.38 13.86
CA THR A 489 -14.74 -26.11 15.03
C THR A 489 -13.99 -25.22 16.03
N ARG A 490 -12.72 -25.57 16.34
CA ARG A 490 -11.91 -24.72 17.22
C ARG A 490 -11.67 -23.34 16.66
N ALA A 491 -11.49 -23.19 15.33
CA ALA A 491 -11.35 -21.90 14.68
C ALA A 491 -12.62 -21.04 14.83
N VAL A 492 -13.81 -21.62 14.68
CA VAL A 492 -15.09 -20.94 14.88
C VAL A 492 -15.31 -20.57 16.36
N GLU A 493 -14.93 -21.43 17.31
CA GLU A 493 -14.99 -21.13 18.75
C GLU A 493 -14.12 -19.91 19.10
N LEU A 494 -12.91 -19.81 18.53
CA LEU A 494 -11.99 -18.70 18.77
C LEU A 494 -12.50 -17.39 18.14
N GLN A 495 -13.20 -17.48 17.02
CA GLN A 495 -13.74 -16.30 16.32
C GLN A 495 -15.12 -16.61 15.71
N PRO A 496 -16.21 -16.52 16.51
CA PRO A 496 -17.55 -16.80 16.03
C PRO A 496 -18.07 -15.86 14.93
N ALA A 497 -17.43 -14.69 14.76
CA ALA A 497 -17.78 -13.72 13.72
C ALA A 497 -17.06 -13.98 12.36
N SER A 498 -16.34 -15.11 12.22
CA SER A 498 -15.61 -15.41 10.99
C SER A 498 -16.47 -16.17 9.96
N GLY A 499 -17.09 -15.45 9.02
CA GLY A 499 -17.88 -16.04 7.94
C GLY A 499 -17.12 -17.07 7.10
N ILE A 500 -15.84 -16.85 6.87
CA ILE A 500 -14.99 -17.80 6.12
C ILE A 500 -14.76 -19.10 6.90
N ALA A 501 -14.63 -19.04 8.23
CA ALA A 501 -14.47 -20.25 9.06
C ALA A 501 -15.76 -21.07 9.08
N HIS A 502 -16.90 -20.43 9.27
CA HIS A 502 -18.22 -21.06 9.17
C HIS A 502 -18.45 -21.71 7.80
N HIS A 503 -18.11 -21.04 6.71
CA HIS A 503 -18.22 -21.62 5.37
C HIS A 503 -17.34 -22.87 5.21
N ARG A 504 -16.09 -22.85 5.69
CA ARG A 504 -15.20 -24.03 5.62
C ARG A 504 -15.66 -25.17 6.52
N LEU A 505 -16.22 -24.85 7.69
CA LEU A 505 -16.83 -25.83 8.59
C LEU A 505 -18.06 -26.47 7.92
N GLY A 506 -18.91 -25.67 7.28
CA GLY A 506 -20.05 -26.16 6.50
C GLY A 506 -19.61 -27.12 5.40
N LEU A 507 -18.54 -26.81 4.66
CA LEU A 507 -17.99 -27.66 3.61
C LEU A 507 -17.52 -29.03 4.17
N VAL A 508 -16.85 -29.02 5.32
CA VAL A 508 -16.42 -30.27 5.98
C VAL A 508 -17.60 -31.10 6.43
N LEU A 509 -18.62 -30.48 7.04
CA LEU A 509 -19.83 -31.16 7.48
C LEU A 509 -20.60 -31.78 6.29
N GLU A 510 -20.65 -31.09 5.16
CA GLU A 510 -21.21 -31.63 3.92
C GLU A 510 -20.46 -32.87 3.44
N ARG A 511 -19.12 -32.83 3.44
CA ARG A 511 -18.26 -33.98 3.06
C ARG A 511 -18.44 -35.20 3.98
N LEU A 512 -18.84 -34.96 5.23
CA LEU A 512 -19.18 -35.99 6.21
C LEU A 512 -20.66 -36.45 6.12
N GLY A 513 -21.45 -35.93 5.17
CA GLY A 513 -22.87 -36.25 5.00
C GLY A 513 -23.80 -35.58 6.02
N ARG A 514 -23.29 -34.66 6.87
CA ARG A 514 -24.02 -33.94 7.90
C ARG A 514 -24.71 -32.70 7.33
N THR A 515 -25.57 -32.90 6.31
CA THR A 515 -26.13 -31.85 5.45
C THR A 515 -26.92 -30.80 6.24
N GLY A 516 -27.66 -31.20 7.29
CA GLY A 516 -28.43 -30.24 8.11
C GLY A 516 -27.53 -29.25 8.86
N GLU A 517 -26.45 -29.76 9.44
CA GLU A 517 -25.46 -28.93 10.14
C GLU A 517 -24.66 -28.09 9.16
N ALA A 518 -24.33 -28.62 7.97
CA ALA A 518 -23.66 -27.88 6.91
C ALA A 518 -24.49 -26.66 6.49
N LYS A 519 -25.81 -26.81 6.30
CA LYS A 519 -26.70 -25.68 5.98
C LYS A 519 -26.73 -24.63 7.10
N ALA A 520 -26.73 -25.05 8.37
CA ALA A 520 -26.70 -24.11 9.49
C ALA A 520 -25.40 -23.29 9.49
N GLU A 521 -24.25 -23.92 9.21
CA GLU A 521 -22.98 -23.23 9.16
C GLU A 521 -22.86 -22.30 7.92
N TYR A 522 -23.38 -22.71 6.77
CA TYR A 522 -23.48 -21.82 5.60
C TYR A 522 -24.44 -20.65 5.85
N GLY A 523 -25.53 -20.86 6.59
CA GLY A 523 -26.44 -19.78 7.02
C GLY A 523 -25.72 -18.74 7.87
N ARG A 524 -24.95 -19.18 8.88
CA ARG A 524 -24.12 -18.28 9.70
C ARG A 524 -23.08 -17.54 8.85
N ALA A 525 -22.45 -18.23 7.91
CA ALA A 525 -21.50 -17.59 6.99
C ALA A 525 -22.16 -16.49 6.14
N SER A 526 -23.40 -16.73 5.65
CA SER A 526 -24.18 -15.75 4.89
C SER A 526 -24.57 -14.55 5.76
N ASP A 527 -25.08 -14.77 6.97
CA ASP A 527 -25.41 -13.72 7.94
C ASP A 527 -24.21 -12.84 8.27
N LEU A 528 -23.02 -13.42 8.27
CA LEU A 528 -21.74 -12.73 8.45
C LEU A 528 -21.19 -12.11 7.14
N GLY A 529 -22.00 -12.11 6.07
CA GLY A 529 -21.67 -11.45 4.79
C GLY A 529 -20.69 -12.21 3.89
N PHE A 530 -20.46 -13.51 4.13
CA PHE A 530 -19.61 -14.32 3.27
C PHE A 530 -20.32 -14.61 1.93
N LYS A 531 -19.89 -13.91 0.88
CA LYS A 531 -20.45 -14.07 -0.47
C LYS A 531 -20.20 -15.50 -1.01
N GLY A 532 -21.23 -16.19 -1.38
CA GLY A 532 -21.16 -17.56 -1.89
C GLY A 532 -21.81 -18.60 -0.97
N ALA A 533 -21.97 -18.32 0.32
CA ALA A 533 -22.66 -19.24 1.24
C ALA A 533 -24.12 -19.50 0.81
N ASP A 534 -24.82 -18.48 0.30
CA ASP A 534 -26.18 -18.60 -0.24
C ASP A 534 -26.27 -19.56 -1.43
N LEU A 535 -25.24 -19.60 -2.27
CA LEU A 535 -25.18 -20.50 -3.41
C LEU A 535 -25.05 -21.95 -2.95
N GLU A 536 -24.26 -22.21 -1.89
CA GLU A 536 -24.13 -23.53 -1.31
C GLU A 536 -25.43 -24.01 -0.67
N ILE A 537 -26.16 -23.14 0.03
CA ILE A 537 -27.47 -23.45 0.60
C ILE A 537 -28.45 -23.85 -0.53
N LYS A 538 -28.56 -23.02 -1.56
CA LYS A 538 -29.43 -23.30 -2.71
C LYS A 538 -29.07 -24.61 -3.42
N ARG A 539 -27.77 -24.90 -3.56
CA ARG A 539 -27.29 -26.16 -4.14
C ARG A 539 -27.70 -27.38 -3.31
N LEU A 540 -27.59 -27.29 -1.98
CA LEU A 540 -28.00 -28.37 -1.09
C LEU A 540 -29.53 -28.55 -1.07
N ASP A 541 -30.30 -27.46 -1.20
CA ASP A 541 -31.77 -27.53 -1.29
C ASP A 541 -32.22 -28.21 -2.57
N SER A 542 -31.64 -27.85 -3.72
CA SER A 542 -31.96 -28.48 -5.01
C SER A 542 -31.60 -29.97 -5.03
N SER A 543 -30.42 -30.34 -4.51
CA SER A 543 -29.99 -31.74 -4.42
C SER A 543 -30.87 -32.57 -3.50
N GLY A 544 -31.35 -31.97 -2.40
CA GLY A 544 -32.28 -32.60 -1.47
C GLY A 544 -33.69 -32.83 -2.10
N ALA A 545 -34.15 -31.86 -2.90
CA ALA A 545 -35.42 -31.96 -3.62
C ALA A 545 -35.36 -33.09 -4.68
N ASP A 546 -34.28 -33.20 -5.47
CA ASP A 546 -34.11 -34.27 -6.45
C ASP A 546 -34.02 -35.66 -5.81
N LEU A 547 -33.43 -35.79 -4.64
CA LEU A 547 -33.39 -37.03 -3.88
C LEU A 547 -34.76 -37.38 -3.28
N ALA A 548 -35.53 -36.39 -2.85
CA ALA A 548 -36.89 -36.60 -2.36
C ALA A 548 -37.82 -37.07 -3.49
N VAL A 549 -37.75 -36.43 -4.66
CA VAL A 549 -38.52 -36.81 -5.86
C VAL A 549 -38.14 -38.22 -6.31
N ARG A 550 -36.87 -38.60 -6.31
CA ARG A 550 -36.44 -39.98 -6.65
C ARG A 550 -36.89 -41.03 -5.64
N LYS A 551 -36.97 -40.68 -4.32
CA LYS A 551 -37.53 -41.58 -3.30
C LYS A 551 -39.05 -41.72 -3.42
N GLU A 552 -39.72 -40.68 -3.84
CA GLU A 552 -41.18 -40.69 -4.02
C GLU A 552 -41.59 -41.46 -5.30
N THR A 553 -40.82 -41.33 -6.35
CA THR A 553 -40.98 -42.10 -7.58
C THR A 553 -40.54 -43.56 -7.46
N ALA A 554 -39.69 -43.91 -6.48
CA ALA A 554 -39.26 -45.28 -6.21
C ALA A 554 -40.16 -46.06 -5.24
N ARG A 555 -41.24 -45.44 -4.69
CA ARG A 555 -42.26 -46.20 -3.92
C ARG A 555 -43.09 -47.03 -4.87
N PRO A 556 -43.17 -48.41 -4.69
CA PRO A 556 -44.02 -49.23 -5.51
C PRO A 556 -45.48 -48.78 -5.36
N ARG A 557 -46.15 -48.51 -6.49
CA ARG A 557 -47.59 -48.32 -6.52
C ARG A 557 -48.21 -49.62 -5.97
N VAL A 558 -48.74 -49.56 -4.78
CA VAL A 558 -49.66 -50.63 -4.31
C VAL A 558 -50.95 -50.47 -5.12
N GLU A 559 -51.12 -51.29 -6.14
CA GLU A 559 -52.39 -51.51 -6.81
C GLU A 559 -53.40 -51.94 -5.79
N LYS A 560 -54.41 -51.08 -5.52
CA LYS A 560 -55.65 -51.53 -4.92
C LYS A 560 -56.51 -52.10 -6.02
N GLU A 561 -56.46 -53.43 -6.17
CA GLU A 561 -57.60 -54.16 -6.71
C GLU A 561 -58.78 -54.07 -5.72
N ARG A 562 -59.82 -53.39 -6.13
CA ARG A 562 -61.25 -53.77 -6.06
C ARG A 562 -62.13 -52.68 -6.63
#